data_dee1478675d4f4f8d8446777ec627fa6
#
_entry.id   dee1478675d4f4f8d8446777ec627fa6
#
_cell.length_a   1.000
_cell.length_b   1.000
_cell.length_c   1.000
_cell.angle_alpha   90.00
_cell.angle_beta   90.00
_cell.angle_gamma   90.00
#
_symmetry.space_group_name_H-M   'P 1'
#
loop_
_entity.id
_entity.type
_entity.pdbx_description
1 polymer ?
#
loop_
_entity_poly.entity_id
_entity_poly.type
_entity_poly.pdbx_seq_one_letter_code
_entity_poly.pdbx_strand_id
1 'polypeptide(L)'
;VEPILKENGIPDDFKYLMVIESNMNPTARSSAGAAGLWQFMQGTGRDYGLEVNNNVDERYHIEKATRAACRYLKDAYAKYKDWVAVAASYNAGQARIASQLAKQDVDDSLDLQLVEETARYVYRILAAKQLFNAPTTFGFRLRASDLYPPIPYTEITVTKGIADLARFARSKGINLAILKNMNPWLRETSLSNHSGRT
;
A
#
# COMPACT_ATOMS: atom_id res chain seq x y z
N VAL A 1 6.15 -4.77 -5.53
CA VAL A 1 4.85 -5.16 -4.98
C VAL A 1 4.46 -6.56 -5.40
N GLU A 2 4.34 -6.85 -6.71
CA GLU A 2 3.90 -8.16 -7.22
C GLU A 2 4.65 -9.36 -6.61
N PRO A 3 6.00 -9.37 -6.51
CA PRO A 3 6.70 -10.47 -5.87
C PRO A 3 6.28 -10.69 -4.41
N ILE A 4 6.03 -9.61 -3.66
CA ILE A 4 5.60 -9.69 -2.26
C ILE A 4 4.18 -10.24 -2.15
N LEU A 5 3.25 -9.83 -3.01
CA LEU A 5 1.89 -10.40 -3.06
C LEU A 5 1.95 -11.90 -3.33
N LYS A 6 2.71 -12.31 -4.35
CA LYS A 6 2.91 -13.71 -4.74
C LYS A 6 3.53 -14.54 -3.60
N GLU A 7 4.60 -14.07 -2.99
CA GLU A 7 5.26 -14.69 -1.83
C GLU A 7 4.29 -14.94 -0.68
N ASN A 8 3.32 -14.05 -0.51
CA ASN A 8 2.32 -14.13 0.55
C ASN A 8 1.03 -14.85 0.14
N GLY A 9 0.92 -15.37 -1.08
CA GLY A 9 -0.27 -16.08 -1.57
C GLY A 9 -1.49 -15.18 -1.74
N ILE A 10 -1.28 -13.87 -1.96
CA ILE A 10 -2.34 -12.91 -2.27
C ILE A 10 -2.58 -12.93 -3.78
N PRO A 11 -3.85 -12.99 -4.24
CA PRO A 11 -4.16 -12.90 -5.66
C PRO A 11 -3.56 -11.64 -6.31
N ASP A 12 -3.01 -11.79 -7.51
CA ASP A 12 -2.31 -10.71 -8.23
C ASP A 12 -3.21 -9.49 -8.47
N ASP A 13 -4.50 -9.69 -8.58
CA ASP A 13 -5.48 -8.61 -8.78
C ASP A 13 -5.48 -7.57 -7.65
N PHE A 14 -5.02 -7.93 -6.45
CA PHE A 14 -4.90 -6.99 -5.33
C PHE A 14 -3.85 -5.90 -5.53
N LYS A 15 -2.96 -6.02 -6.53
CA LYS A 15 -2.07 -4.92 -6.93
C LYS A 15 -2.85 -3.68 -7.43
N TYR A 16 -4.04 -3.89 -7.99
CA TYR A 16 -4.88 -2.79 -8.46
C TYR A 16 -5.52 -1.97 -7.33
N LEU A 17 -5.46 -2.44 -6.07
CA LEU A 17 -5.82 -1.61 -4.91
C LEU A 17 -4.99 -0.33 -4.87
N MET A 18 -3.68 -0.41 -5.14
CA MET A 18 -2.82 0.78 -5.15
C MET A 18 -3.21 1.78 -6.23
N VAL A 19 -3.76 1.30 -7.36
CA VAL A 19 -4.26 2.18 -8.41
C VAL A 19 -5.44 2.99 -7.92
N ILE A 20 -6.43 2.33 -7.29
CA ILE A 20 -7.66 2.99 -6.85
C ILE A 20 -7.52 3.74 -5.53
N GLU A 21 -6.56 3.38 -4.68
CA GLU A 21 -6.32 4.03 -3.38
C GLU A 21 -5.43 5.27 -3.52
N SER A 22 -4.38 5.20 -4.31
CA SER A 22 -3.34 6.23 -4.32
C SER A 22 -2.92 6.69 -5.73
N ASN A 23 -3.54 6.19 -6.80
CA ASN A 23 -3.06 6.36 -8.18
C ASN A 23 -1.57 5.94 -8.30
N MET A 24 -1.16 4.90 -7.58
CA MET A 24 0.22 4.42 -7.50
C MET A 24 1.22 5.46 -6.95
N ASN A 25 0.75 6.51 -6.28
CA ASN A 25 1.62 7.51 -5.66
C ASN A 25 2.09 7.03 -4.28
N PRO A 26 3.39 6.72 -4.08
CA PRO A 26 3.89 6.23 -2.80
C PRO A 26 3.88 7.30 -1.69
N THR A 27 3.71 8.56 -2.04
CA THR A 27 3.65 9.68 -1.09
C THR A 27 2.24 10.24 -0.90
N ALA A 28 1.22 9.58 -1.45
CA ALA A 28 -0.17 10.01 -1.32
C ALA A 28 -0.60 10.10 0.15
N ARG A 29 -1.38 11.15 0.45
CA ARG A 29 -2.02 11.34 1.76
C ARG A 29 -3.43 11.87 1.56
N SER A 30 -4.40 11.20 2.15
CA SER A 30 -5.80 11.65 2.14
C SER A 30 -6.06 12.74 3.20
N SER A 31 -7.17 13.45 3.06
CA SER A 31 -7.63 14.42 4.08
C SER A 31 -7.91 13.75 5.43
N ALA A 32 -8.33 12.49 5.44
CA ALA A 32 -8.55 11.70 6.63
C ALA A 32 -7.25 11.16 7.27
N GLY A 33 -6.08 11.36 6.63
CA GLY A 33 -4.78 10.94 7.15
C GLY A 33 -4.35 9.53 6.76
N ALA A 34 -5.04 8.88 5.83
CA ALA A 34 -4.54 7.67 5.20
C ALA A 34 -3.28 7.99 4.36
N ALA A 35 -2.31 7.08 4.27
CA ALA A 35 -1.01 7.38 3.69
C ALA A 35 -0.39 6.22 2.89
N GLY A 36 0.43 6.60 1.89
CA GLY A 36 1.22 5.70 1.06
C GLY A 36 0.42 4.98 -0.02
N LEU A 37 1.05 4.03 -0.70
CA LEU A 37 0.43 3.26 -1.79
C LEU A 37 -0.86 2.56 -1.36
N TRP A 38 -0.87 2.04 -0.14
CA TRP A 38 -1.94 1.21 0.42
C TRP A 38 -2.97 2.01 1.24
N GLN A 39 -2.80 3.33 1.36
CA GLN A 39 -3.69 4.24 2.09
C GLN A 39 -4.06 3.75 3.50
N PHE A 40 -3.08 3.21 4.22
CA PHE A 40 -3.30 2.82 5.61
C PHE A 40 -3.60 4.04 6.50
N MET A 41 -4.62 3.92 7.33
CA MET A 41 -4.77 4.80 8.49
C MET A 41 -3.64 4.52 9.50
N GLN A 42 -3.30 5.53 10.30
CA GLN A 42 -2.19 5.42 11.27
C GLN A 42 -2.35 4.26 12.25
N GLY A 43 -3.55 4.10 12.81
CA GLY A 43 -3.86 2.98 13.71
C GLY A 43 -3.67 1.64 13.02
N THR A 44 -4.36 1.44 11.90
CA THR A 44 -4.26 0.21 11.10
C THR A 44 -2.82 -0.11 10.70
N GLY A 45 -2.05 0.89 10.27
CA GLY A 45 -0.63 0.68 9.95
C GLY A 45 0.15 0.11 11.13
N ARG A 46 -0.05 0.66 12.34
CA ARG A 46 0.58 0.17 13.57
C ARG A 46 0.11 -1.24 13.95
N ASP A 47 -1.19 -1.52 13.85
CA ASP A 47 -1.77 -2.83 14.15
C ASP A 47 -1.15 -3.92 13.27
N TYR A 48 -0.78 -3.57 12.04
CA TYR A 48 -0.09 -4.46 11.09
C TYR A 48 1.43 -4.29 11.07
N GLY A 49 2.01 -3.73 12.14
CA GLY A 49 3.45 -3.76 12.43
C GLY A 49 4.28 -2.68 11.74
N LEU A 50 3.66 -1.63 11.19
CA LEU A 50 4.38 -0.47 10.66
C LEU A 50 4.76 0.49 11.79
N GLU A 51 5.96 1.04 11.74
CA GLU A 51 6.35 2.15 12.58
C GLU A 51 5.75 3.44 12.02
N VAL A 52 4.93 4.13 12.82
CA VAL A 52 4.29 5.38 12.41
C VAL A 52 4.38 6.37 13.57
N ASN A 53 5.29 7.32 13.45
CA ASN A 53 5.52 8.41 14.38
C ASN A 53 5.95 9.68 13.62
N ASN A 54 6.38 10.72 14.32
CA ASN A 54 6.79 11.98 13.70
C ASN A 54 8.10 11.87 12.92
N ASN A 55 8.99 10.95 13.28
CA ASN A 55 10.30 10.77 12.67
C ASN A 55 10.28 9.74 11.52
N VAL A 56 9.49 8.67 11.69
CA VAL A 56 9.37 7.55 10.75
C VAL A 56 7.88 7.29 10.49
N ASP A 57 7.53 7.12 9.19
CA ASP A 57 6.20 6.69 8.78
C ASP A 57 6.32 5.61 7.69
N GLU A 58 6.36 4.36 8.12
CA GLU A 58 6.56 3.21 7.22
C GLU A 58 5.36 2.92 6.30
N ARG A 59 4.25 3.66 6.41
CA ARG A 59 3.18 3.61 5.42
C ARG A 59 3.64 4.10 4.04
N TYR A 60 4.68 4.92 4.02
CA TYR A 60 5.36 5.39 2.80
C TYR A 60 6.49 4.46 2.32
N HIS A 61 6.81 3.42 3.09
CA HIS A 61 7.82 2.44 2.70
C HIS A 61 7.14 1.34 1.88
N ILE A 62 7.40 1.31 0.58
CA ILE A 62 6.69 0.45 -0.38
C ILE A 62 6.64 -1.01 0.06
N GLU A 63 7.78 -1.60 0.40
CA GLU A 63 7.85 -3.04 0.73
C GLU A 63 7.23 -3.35 2.09
N LYS A 64 7.55 -2.57 3.13
CA LYS A 64 6.99 -2.78 4.47
C LYS A 64 5.47 -2.59 4.47
N ALA A 65 4.98 -1.55 3.80
CA ALA A 65 3.54 -1.30 3.65
C ALA A 65 2.85 -2.42 2.86
N THR A 66 3.50 -2.95 1.80
CA THR A 66 2.96 -4.10 1.04
C THR A 66 2.89 -5.35 1.91
N ARG A 67 3.90 -5.66 2.71
CA ARG A 67 3.87 -6.79 3.64
C ARG A 67 2.78 -6.61 4.72
N ALA A 68 2.56 -5.39 5.19
CA ALA A 68 1.46 -5.07 6.11
C ALA A 68 0.09 -5.28 5.42
N ALA A 69 -0.05 -4.86 4.16
CA ALA A 69 -1.26 -5.09 3.38
C ALA A 69 -1.53 -6.58 3.18
N CYS A 70 -0.49 -7.39 2.89
CA CYS A 70 -0.64 -8.83 2.80
C CYS A 70 -1.18 -9.44 4.11
N ARG A 71 -0.69 -9.00 5.27
CA ARG A 71 -1.22 -9.47 6.57
C ARG A 71 -2.69 -9.10 6.75
N TYR A 72 -3.04 -7.84 6.46
CA TYR A 72 -4.43 -7.37 6.52
C TYR A 72 -5.36 -8.21 5.62
N LEU A 73 -4.95 -8.45 4.37
CA LEU A 73 -5.73 -9.22 3.41
C LEU A 73 -5.88 -10.69 3.81
N LYS A 74 -4.83 -11.29 4.38
CA LYS A 74 -4.88 -12.66 4.93
C LYS A 74 -5.83 -12.77 6.12
N ASP A 75 -5.79 -11.81 7.03
CA ASP A 75 -6.69 -11.79 8.20
C ASP A 75 -8.16 -11.65 7.76
N ALA A 76 -8.42 -10.81 6.77
CA ALA A 76 -9.74 -10.68 6.18
C ALA A 76 -10.16 -11.98 5.47
N TYR A 77 -9.27 -12.61 4.70
CA TYR A 77 -9.55 -13.88 4.02
C TYR A 77 -9.78 -15.03 5.01
N ALA A 78 -9.05 -15.04 6.12
CA ALA A 78 -9.30 -16.04 7.17
C ALA A 78 -10.72 -15.99 7.73
N LYS A 79 -11.33 -14.78 7.76
CA LYS A 79 -12.71 -14.56 8.22
C LYS A 79 -13.75 -14.91 7.16
N TYR A 80 -13.57 -14.43 5.93
CA TYR A 80 -14.62 -14.49 4.91
C TYR A 80 -14.49 -15.68 3.96
N LYS A 81 -13.28 -16.21 3.76
CA LYS A 81 -12.96 -17.23 2.75
C LYS A 81 -13.34 -16.83 1.32
N ASP A 82 -13.57 -15.55 1.10
CA ASP A 82 -13.99 -14.95 -0.16
C ASP A 82 -13.19 -13.67 -0.44
N TRP A 83 -12.53 -13.63 -1.58
CA TRP A 83 -11.69 -12.51 -2.00
C TRP A 83 -12.50 -11.25 -2.39
N VAL A 84 -13.78 -11.41 -2.79
CA VAL A 84 -14.67 -10.28 -3.06
C VAL A 84 -15.00 -9.56 -1.76
N ALA A 85 -15.39 -10.31 -0.71
CA ALA A 85 -15.62 -9.75 0.62
C ALA A 85 -14.34 -9.11 1.19
N VAL A 86 -13.16 -9.73 0.96
CA VAL A 86 -11.87 -9.14 1.35
C VAL A 86 -11.65 -7.79 0.69
N ALA A 87 -11.87 -7.69 -0.62
CA ALA A 87 -11.72 -6.43 -1.35
C ALA A 87 -12.70 -5.36 -0.84
N ALA A 88 -13.98 -5.70 -0.66
CA ALA A 88 -14.97 -4.80 -0.10
C ALA A 88 -14.60 -4.34 1.32
N SER A 89 -14.04 -5.25 2.13
CA SER A 89 -13.61 -4.95 3.51
C SER A 89 -12.40 -4.01 3.59
N TYR A 90 -11.59 -3.95 2.55
CA TYR A 90 -10.48 -3.01 2.49
C TYR A 90 -10.96 -1.56 2.48
N ASN A 91 -12.03 -1.29 1.74
CA ASN A 91 -12.68 0.03 1.69
C ASN A 91 -13.56 0.30 2.91
N ALA A 92 -14.46 -0.63 3.26
CA ALA A 92 -15.48 -0.39 4.27
C ALA A 92 -15.07 -0.76 5.70
N GLY A 93 -13.95 -1.45 5.86
CA GLY A 93 -13.51 -2.03 7.14
C GLY A 93 -14.08 -3.43 7.39
N GLN A 94 -13.26 -4.29 7.98
CA GLN A 94 -13.58 -5.70 8.21
C GLN A 94 -14.84 -5.91 9.07
N ALA A 95 -14.99 -5.14 10.15
CA ALA A 95 -16.15 -5.30 11.05
C ALA A 95 -17.48 -4.99 10.34
N ARG A 96 -17.48 -3.99 9.44
CA ARG A 96 -18.67 -3.60 8.69
C ARG A 96 -19.10 -4.69 7.70
N ILE A 97 -18.15 -5.25 6.94
CA ILE A 97 -18.48 -6.32 5.98
C ILE A 97 -18.92 -7.58 6.72
N ALA A 98 -18.25 -7.97 7.81
CA ALA A 98 -18.71 -9.10 8.63
C ALA A 98 -20.14 -8.93 9.12
N SER A 99 -20.50 -7.71 9.58
CA SER A 99 -21.88 -7.40 9.99
C SER A 99 -22.88 -7.48 8.84
N GLN A 100 -22.50 -7.04 7.62
CA GLN A 100 -23.40 -7.10 6.46
C GLN A 100 -23.60 -8.55 5.99
N LEU A 101 -22.55 -9.35 5.92
CA LEU A 101 -22.65 -10.77 5.61
C LEU A 101 -23.60 -11.50 6.58
N ALA A 102 -23.45 -11.26 7.89
CA ALA A 102 -24.30 -11.88 8.89
C ALA A 102 -25.77 -11.41 8.84
N LYS A 103 -26.05 -10.20 8.34
CA LYS A 103 -27.41 -9.63 8.30
C LYS A 103 -28.18 -9.97 7.04
N GLN A 104 -27.49 -10.15 5.91
CA GLN A 104 -28.16 -10.25 4.62
C GLN A 104 -28.33 -11.69 4.14
N ASP A 105 -27.62 -12.65 4.78
CA ASP A 105 -27.74 -14.08 4.50
C ASP A 105 -27.64 -14.41 3.00
N VAL A 106 -26.59 -13.87 2.37
CA VAL A 106 -26.31 -14.06 0.94
C VAL A 106 -25.23 -15.11 0.73
N ASP A 107 -25.35 -15.89 -0.33
CA ASP A 107 -24.39 -16.92 -0.72
C ASP A 107 -23.17 -16.31 -1.46
N ASP A 108 -23.35 -15.22 -2.20
CA ASP A 108 -22.33 -14.52 -2.95
C ASP A 108 -22.12 -13.10 -2.41
N SER A 109 -20.88 -12.76 -2.10
CA SER A 109 -20.54 -11.41 -1.61
C SER A 109 -20.82 -10.29 -2.63
N LEU A 110 -20.99 -10.62 -3.92
CA LEU A 110 -21.40 -9.66 -4.93
C LEU A 110 -22.88 -9.23 -4.77
N ASP A 111 -23.68 -10.06 -4.11
CA ASP A 111 -25.10 -9.77 -3.85
C ASP A 111 -25.32 -8.90 -2.60
N LEU A 112 -24.24 -8.59 -1.86
CA LEU A 112 -24.33 -7.71 -0.70
C LEU A 112 -24.81 -6.31 -1.09
N GLN A 113 -25.88 -5.87 -0.46
CA GLN A 113 -26.32 -4.49 -0.52
C GLN A 113 -25.41 -3.62 0.35
N LEU A 114 -24.50 -2.91 -0.29
CA LEU A 114 -23.53 -2.02 0.35
C LEU A 114 -23.80 -0.57 -0.05
N VAL A 115 -23.20 0.37 0.70
CA VAL A 115 -23.16 1.77 0.24
C VAL A 115 -22.46 1.87 -1.12
N GLU A 116 -22.89 2.79 -1.97
CA GLU A 116 -22.44 2.91 -3.36
C GLU A 116 -20.91 2.87 -3.51
N GLU A 117 -20.19 3.59 -2.65
CA GLU A 117 -18.72 3.63 -2.69
C GLU A 117 -18.11 2.23 -2.54
N THR A 118 -18.60 1.44 -1.58
CA THR A 118 -18.10 0.08 -1.32
C THR A 118 -18.57 -0.92 -2.38
N ALA A 119 -19.84 -0.80 -2.81
CA ALA A 119 -20.37 -1.64 -3.88
C ALA A 119 -19.59 -1.49 -5.17
N ARG A 120 -19.19 -0.26 -5.52
CA ARG A 120 -18.38 0.03 -6.71
C ARG A 120 -16.90 -0.33 -6.57
N TYR A 121 -16.42 -0.58 -5.36
CA TYR A 121 -14.99 -0.74 -5.10
C TYR A 121 -14.40 -1.95 -5.81
N VAL A 122 -15.05 -3.11 -5.75
CA VAL A 122 -14.63 -4.33 -6.45
C VAL A 122 -14.61 -4.10 -7.96
N TYR A 123 -15.66 -3.46 -8.51
CA TYR A 123 -15.72 -3.16 -9.94
C TYR A 123 -14.63 -2.18 -10.38
N ARG A 124 -14.21 -1.24 -9.52
CA ARG A 124 -13.07 -0.35 -9.80
C ARG A 124 -11.75 -1.13 -9.90
N ILE A 125 -11.54 -2.15 -9.05
CA ILE A 125 -10.39 -3.06 -9.16
C ILE A 125 -10.41 -3.76 -10.52
N LEU A 126 -11.56 -4.33 -10.92
CA LEU A 126 -11.71 -5.03 -12.19
C LEU A 126 -11.54 -4.08 -13.39
N ALA A 127 -12.04 -2.85 -13.30
CA ALA A 127 -11.84 -1.84 -14.33
C ALA A 127 -10.36 -1.46 -14.49
N ALA A 128 -9.64 -1.27 -13.38
CA ALA A 128 -8.20 -1.05 -13.39
C ALA A 128 -7.47 -2.25 -14.02
N LYS A 129 -7.83 -3.48 -13.63
CA LYS A 129 -7.29 -4.70 -14.24
C LYS A 129 -7.46 -4.71 -15.77
N GLN A 130 -8.66 -4.41 -16.27
CA GLN A 130 -8.94 -4.36 -17.71
C GLN A 130 -8.07 -3.31 -18.40
N LEU A 131 -7.98 -2.11 -17.84
CA LEU A 131 -7.18 -1.02 -18.38
C LEU A 131 -5.70 -1.41 -18.52
N PHE A 132 -5.12 -2.02 -17.47
CA PHE A 132 -3.69 -2.39 -17.46
C PHE A 132 -3.40 -3.62 -18.33
N ASN A 133 -4.33 -4.58 -18.45
CA ASN A 133 -4.14 -5.79 -19.23
C ASN A 133 -4.37 -5.55 -20.74
N ALA A 134 -5.22 -4.61 -21.12
CA ALA A 134 -5.56 -4.31 -22.51
C ALA A 134 -5.54 -2.79 -22.80
N PRO A 135 -4.40 -2.09 -22.57
CA PRO A 135 -4.33 -0.63 -22.67
C PRO A 135 -4.71 -0.11 -24.05
N THR A 136 -4.42 -0.86 -25.10
CA THR A 136 -4.75 -0.49 -26.49
C THR A 136 -6.25 -0.41 -26.75
N THR A 137 -7.05 -1.23 -26.08
CA THR A 137 -8.52 -1.19 -26.15
C THR A 137 -9.07 0.14 -25.64
N PHE A 138 -8.34 0.79 -24.74
CA PHE A 138 -8.69 2.09 -24.14
C PHE A 138 -7.96 3.27 -24.79
N GLY A 139 -7.33 3.06 -25.95
CA GLY A 139 -6.64 4.10 -26.72
C GLY A 139 -5.20 4.38 -26.28
N PHE A 140 -4.65 3.65 -25.30
CA PHE A 140 -3.26 3.81 -24.89
C PHE A 140 -2.33 2.98 -25.78
N ARG A 141 -1.32 3.61 -26.34
CA ARG A 141 -0.27 2.96 -27.13
C ARG A 141 1.07 3.17 -26.44
N LEU A 142 1.45 2.21 -25.59
CA LEU A 142 2.70 2.25 -24.83
C LEU A 142 3.81 1.55 -25.62
N ARG A 143 4.95 2.20 -25.77
CA ARG A 143 6.18 1.64 -26.31
C ARG A 143 7.15 1.37 -25.17
N ALA A 144 8.11 0.49 -25.35
CA ALA A 144 9.16 0.23 -24.36
C ALA A 144 9.91 1.52 -23.97
N SER A 145 10.08 2.47 -24.90
CA SER A 145 10.68 3.79 -24.63
C SER A 145 9.84 4.70 -23.74
N ASP A 146 8.56 4.41 -23.56
CA ASP A 146 7.66 5.20 -22.72
C ASP A 146 7.68 4.72 -21.27
N LEU A 147 8.36 3.60 -20.98
CA LEU A 147 8.50 3.04 -19.64
C LEU A 147 9.71 3.64 -18.93
N TYR A 148 9.52 3.93 -17.65
CA TYR A 148 10.64 4.36 -16.79
C TYR A 148 11.54 3.17 -16.45
N PRO A 149 12.87 3.31 -16.64
CA PRO A 149 13.81 2.28 -16.19
C PRO A 149 13.83 2.19 -14.66
N PRO A 150 14.15 1.03 -14.10
CA PRO A 150 14.37 0.91 -12.66
C PRO A 150 15.46 1.91 -12.19
N ILE A 151 15.19 2.60 -11.10
CA ILE A 151 16.19 3.49 -10.47
C ILE A 151 17.20 2.60 -9.74
N PRO A 152 18.50 2.65 -10.09
CA PRO A 152 19.51 1.89 -9.36
C PRO A 152 19.66 2.43 -7.94
N TYR A 153 19.71 1.55 -6.95
CA TYR A 153 19.94 1.91 -5.56
C TYR A 153 20.81 0.89 -4.84
N THR A 154 21.38 1.30 -3.72
CA THR A 154 22.10 0.42 -2.79
C THR A 154 21.41 0.51 -1.43
N GLU A 155 21.14 -0.64 -0.84
CA GLU A 155 20.56 -0.73 0.50
C GLU A 155 21.63 -0.58 1.57
N ILE A 156 21.35 0.20 2.58
CA ILE A 156 22.21 0.40 3.74
C ILE A 156 21.41 0.12 5.00
N THR A 157 21.83 -0.88 5.76
CA THR A 157 21.25 -1.18 7.06
C THR A 157 21.71 -0.17 8.09
N VAL A 158 20.77 0.48 8.76
CA VAL A 158 21.05 1.46 9.81
C VAL A 158 20.54 0.93 11.15
N THR A 159 21.46 0.67 12.08
CA THR A 159 21.15 0.13 13.41
C THR A 159 21.16 1.17 14.52
N LYS A 160 21.63 2.39 14.22
CA LYS A 160 21.72 3.51 15.19
C LYS A 160 21.05 4.75 14.63
N GLY A 161 20.66 5.66 15.51
CA GLY A 161 20.15 6.96 15.11
C GLY A 161 21.18 7.76 14.30
N ILE A 162 20.70 8.61 13.42
CA ILE A 162 21.49 9.54 12.59
C ILE A 162 21.03 10.96 12.94
N ALA A 163 21.93 11.73 13.57
CA ALA A 163 21.61 13.09 14.01
C ALA A 163 21.40 14.08 12.84
N ASP A 164 22.07 13.85 11.70
CA ASP A 164 22.01 14.73 10.52
C ASP A 164 21.98 13.87 9.25
N LEU A 165 20.80 13.74 8.66
CA LEU A 165 20.59 13.00 7.40
C LEU A 165 21.25 13.69 6.20
N ALA A 166 21.42 15.01 6.20
CA ALA A 166 22.10 15.69 5.11
C ALA A 166 23.61 15.37 5.10
N ARG A 167 24.23 15.33 6.28
CA ARG A 167 25.64 14.92 6.44
C ARG A 167 25.82 13.45 6.09
N PHE A 168 24.88 12.61 6.53
CA PHE A 168 24.89 11.18 6.20
C PHE A 168 24.75 10.96 4.67
N ALA A 169 23.82 11.64 4.00
CA ALA A 169 23.65 11.54 2.54
C ALA A 169 24.94 11.92 1.82
N ARG A 170 25.57 13.05 2.19
CA ARG A 170 26.85 13.48 1.62
C ARG A 170 27.96 12.45 1.81
N SER A 171 28.02 11.79 2.95
CA SER A 171 29.02 10.71 3.20
C SER A 171 28.82 9.49 2.29
N LYS A 172 27.64 9.36 1.65
CA LYS A 172 27.28 8.31 0.68
C LYS A 172 27.33 8.80 -0.77
N GLY A 173 27.85 10.02 -1.01
CA GLY A 173 27.96 10.57 -2.36
C GLY A 173 26.67 11.11 -2.96
N ILE A 174 25.62 11.30 -2.16
CA ILE A 174 24.32 11.83 -2.60
C ILE A 174 23.91 13.05 -1.76
N ASN A 175 22.84 13.73 -2.12
CA ASN A 175 22.27 14.81 -1.31
C ASN A 175 21.02 14.36 -0.52
N LEU A 176 20.58 15.21 0.40
CA LEU A 176 19.40 14.94 1.23
C LEU A 176 18.11 14.73 0.41
N ALA A 177 17.94 15.45 -0.70
CA ALA A 177 16.77 15.31 -1.55
C ALA A 177 16.69 13.93 -2.18
N ILE A 178 17.80 13.43 -2.73
CA ILE A 178 17.88 12.06 -3.27
C ILE A 178 17.60 11.04 -2.17
N LEU A 179 18.23 11.18 -0.99
CA LEU A 179 18.01 10.28 0.14
C LEU A 179 16.52 10.24 0.52
N LYS A 180 15.87 11.39 0.67
CA LYS A 180 14.45 11.45 1.06
C LYS A 180 13.49 11.01 -0.04
N ASN A 181 13.80 11.28 -1.30
CA ASN A 181 12.98 10.78 -2.42
C ASN A 181 13.00 9.25 -2.51
N MET A 182 14.15 8.64 -2.24
CA MET A 182 14.27 7.18 -2.19
C MET A 182 13.71 6.58 -0.89
N ASN A 183 13.60 7.38 0.17
CA ASN A 183 13.11 6.97 1.49
C ASN A 183 12.04 7.94 2.01
N PRO A 184 10.85 8.01 1.38
CA PRO A 184 9.80 8.96 1.76
C PRO A 184 9.24 8.72 3.17
N TRP A 185 9.53 7.57 3.76
CA TRP A 185 9.21 7.20 5.14
C TRP A 185 10.05 7.95 6.19
N LEU A 186 11.19 8.56 5.82
CA LEU A 186 11.97 9.47 6.67
C LEU A 186 11.27 10.84 6.73
N ARG A 187 10.67 11.19 7.86
CA ARG A 187 9.83 12.40 7.97
C ARG A 187 10.61 13.65 8.38
N GLU A 188 11.70 13.50 9.11
CA GLU A 188 12.53 14.59 9.62
C GLU A 188 13.92 14.64 8.96
N THR A 189 14.77 15.56 9.42
CA THR A 189 16.18 15.70 8.99
C THR A 189 17.16 14.88 9.81
N SER A 190 16.65 14.15 10.79
CA SER A 190 17.36 13.18 11.61
C SER A 190 16.61 11.85 11.61
N LEU A 191 17.28 10.79 12.01
CA LEU A 191 16.67 9.49 12.27
C LEU A 191 16.96 9.11 13.72
N SER A 192 15.90 9.01 14.52
CA SER A 192 15.96 8.44 15.85
C SER A 192 15.62 6.95 15.78
N ASN A 193 16.53 6.08 16.16
CA ASN A 193 16.28 4.63 16.19
C ASN A 193 16.04 4.16 17.62
N HIS A 194 14.99 4.67 18.27
CA HIS A 194 14.62 4.29 19.64
C HIS A 194 14.04 2.87 19.72
N SER A 195 13.46 2.37 18.62
CA SER A 195 12.89 1.03 18.56
C SER A 195 13.94 -0.07 18.35
N GLY A 196 15.21 0.30 18.05
CA GLY A 196 16.26 -0.66 17.68
C GLY A 196 15.97 -1.45 16.40
N ARG A 197 15.00 -1.00 15.58
CA ARG A 197 14.66 -1.63 14.29
C ARG A 197 15.70 -1.29 13.24
N THR A 198 15.95 -2.22 12.37
CA THR A 198 16.82 -2.08 11.18
C THR A 198 15.96 -1.93 9.94
#